data_bdc99dc94d53e8ded01cbdcfe7128a59
#
_entry.id   bdc99dc94d53e8ded01cbdcfe7128a59
#
_cell.length_a   1.000
_cell.length_b   1.000
_cell.length_c   1.000
_cell.angle_alpha   90.00
_cell.angle_beta   90.00
_cell.angle_gamma   90.00
#
_symmetry.space_group_name_H-M   'P 1'
#
loop_
_entity.id
_entity.type
_entity.pdbx_description
1 polymer ?
#
loop_
_entity_poly.entity_id
_entity_poly.type
_entity_poly.pdbx_seq_one_letter_code
_entity_poly.pdbx_strand_id
1 'polypeptide(L)'
;MTGLTALAPTASASPGFTVFTNERGADTPGLDQYGAVKSTVVYDYYALTCDAGGCYSNGGALPTEAAYESKVKEYMGASQFGGGTTAPVVLDFENIVLTAESGQAATNAFNLWKQLITWTHKAAPSAPVGMYGYDSSTTNNSLTQQLHQNGLLDFFAPRAYRGSSQTDAAWSGTLDAAVANDHSLAAGQPIYPYISPSWDGSPGGPTMSGTTWGYTIDELKAKTDGAVVWEPSANDASACNWVAQNAYEMGVLTGTPSNGPLTATAKPPSGNCTVPRGTTTTVPVTITNTSGSTTAATRMQSFTGGSGFSGSWQYWSVPSLAPGASFSTSLPLAVASTQSTSTALLHIRTGLSDTRWAVVVK
;
A
#
# COMPACT_ATOMS: atom_id res chain seq x y z
N MET A 1 -48.75 20.05 -23.81
CA MET A 1 -47.42 19.48 -23.99
C MET A 1 -46.73 19.52 -22.67
N THR A 2 -46.74 18.41 -21.92
CA THR A 2 -46.11 18.26 -20.61
C THR A 2 -44.70 17.70 -20.84
N GLY A 3 -43.72 18.53 -20.52
CA GLY A 3 -42.29 18.12 -20.64
C GLY A 3 -41.94 17.05 -19.62
N LEU A 4 -41.49 15.88 -20.07
CA LEU A 4 -40.81 14.93 -19.26
C LEU A 4 -39.40 15.48 -18.94
N THR A 5 -39.19 15.88 -17.71
CA THR A 5 -37.84 16.05 -17.14
C THR A 5 -37.25 14.67 -16.96
N ALA A 6 -36.24 14.34 -17.73
CA ALA A 6 -35.42 13.14 -17.53
C ALA A 6 -34.67 13.31 -16.18
N LEU A 7 -34.98 12.44 -15.23
CA LEU A 7 -34.20 12.29 -14.02
C LEU A 7 -32.78 11.82 -14.42
N ALA A 8 -31.77 12.59 -14.03
CA ALA A 8 -30.38 12.14 -14.15
C ALA A 8 -30.21 10.82 -13.38
N PRO A 9 -29.46 9.88 -13.88
CA PRO A 9 -29.18 8.65 -13.15
C PRO A 9 -28.49 9.02 -11.84
N THR A 10 -29.10 8.63 -10.72
CA THR A 10 -28.44 8.66 -9.42
C THR A 10 -27.21 7.77 -9.53
N ALA A 11 -26.03 8.36 -9.41
CA ALA A 11 -24.80 7.61 -9.28
C ALA A 11 -24.99 6.62 -8.13
N SER A 12 -24.99 5.34 -8.46
CA SER A 12 -24.92 4.26 -7.47
C SER A 12 -23.67 4.55 -6.65
N ALA A 13 -23.80 4.60 -5.32
CA ALA A 13 -22.63 4.70 -4.47
C ALA A 13 -21.74 3.50 -4.81
N SER A 14 -20.55 3.77 -5.30
CA SER A 14 -19.53 2.75 -5.52
C SER A 14 -19.37 1.96 -4.22
N PRO A 15 -19.24 0.63 -4.24
CA PRO A 15 -18.81 -0.12 -3.08
C PRO A 15 -17.55 0.58 -2.54
N GLY A 16 -17.48 0.80 -1.23
CA GLY A 16 -16.49 1.70 -0.64
C GLY A 16 -15.07 1.37 -1.10
N PHE A 17 -14.32 2.41 -1.47
CA PHE A 17 -12.93 2.29 -1.92
C PHE A 17 -12.11 1.49 -0.91
N THR A 18 -11.51 0.39 -1.35
CA THR A 18 -10.81 -0.56 -0.47
C THR A 18 -9.30 -0.40 -0.60
N VAL A 19 -8.60 -0.27 0.52
CA VAL A 19 -7.14 -0.20 0.53
C VAL A 19 -6.58 -1.48 1.09
N PHE A 20 -5.73 -2.09 0.29
CA PHE A 20 -4.90 -3.21 0.70
C PHE A 20 -3.46 -2.74 0.91
N THR A 21 -2.78 -3.39 1.85
CA THR A 21 -1.36 -3.11 2.09
C THR A 21 -0.53 -4.37 1.89
N ASN A 22 0.60 -4.20 1.23
CA ASN A 22 1.64 -5.18 1.07
C ASN A 22 2.93 -4.66 1.73
N GLU A 23 2.83 -4.35 3.01
CA GLU A 23 3.96 -3.89 3.81
C GLU A 23 4.94 -5.02 4.09
N ARG A 24 6.21 -4.74 3.86
CA ARG A 24 7.30 -5.62 4.24
C ARG A 24 7.87 -5.18 5.58
N GLY A 25 7.72 -6.02 6.60
CA GLY A 25 8.32 -5.83 7.91
C GLY A 25 7.31 -5.59 9.02
N ALA A 26 7.56 -6.23 10.17
CA ALA A 26 6.68 -6.16 11.35
C ALA A 26 6.78 -4.83 12.11
N ASP A 27 7.73 -3.97 11.75
CA ASP A 27 8.18 -2.86 12.58
C ASP A 27 7.78 -1.48 12.03
N THR A 28 7.19 -1.42 10.84
CA THR A 28 6.72 -0.16 10.27
C THR A 28 5.29 0.09 10.71
N PRO A 29 4.97 1.25 11.30
CA PRO A 29 3.58 1.60 11.59
C PRO A 29 2.83 1.72 10.28
N GLY A 30 2.09 0.69 9.96
CA GLY A 30 1.51 0.51 8.65
C GLY A 30 0.18 1.20 8.48
N LEU A 31 -0.40 0.98 7.32
CA LEU A 31 -1.73 1.47 6.96
C LEU A 31 -2.85 0.79 7.74
N ASP A 32 -2.56 -0.30 8.48
CA ASP A 32 -3.51 -0.97 9.38
C ASP A 32 -4.13 -0.01 10.40
N GLN A 33 -3.38 0.97 10.88
CA GLN A 33 -3.88 2.02 11.76
C GLN A 33 -4.98 2.88 11.14
N TYR A 34 -5.08 2.91 9.81
CA TYR A 34 -6.12 3.59 9.04
C TYR A 34 -7.17 2.62 8.48
N GLY A 35 -7.15 1.36 8.88
CA GLY A 35 -8.14 0.36 8.48
C GLY A 35 -7.83 -0.35 7.14
N ALA A 36 -6.64 -0.20 6.60
CA ALA A 36 -6.23 -0.98 5.44
C ALA A 36 -6.09 -2.47 5.80
N VAL A 37 -6.44 -3.33 4.86
CA VAL A 37 -6.36 -4.79 5.02
C VAL A 37 -5.11 -5.30 4.34
N LYS A 38 -4.37 -6.19 5.00
CA LYS A 38 -3.17 -6.79 4.42
C LYS A 38 -3.55 -7.74 3.29
N SER A 39 -2.93 -7.59 2.11
CA SER A 39 -3.03 -8.55 1.01
C SER A 39 -1.90 -9.59 1.09
N THR A 40 -2.14 -10.77 0.51
CA THR A 40 -1.10 -11.78 0.34
C THR A 40 -0.46 -11.60 -1.03
N VAL A 41 0.87 -11.59 -1.11
CA VAL A 41 1.60 -11.59 -2.38
C VAL A 41 2.42 -12.86 -2.49
N VAL A 42 2.26 -13.55 -3.60
CA VAL A 42 3.00 -14.76 -3.92
C VAL A 42 3.97 -14.46 -5.06
N TYR A 43 5.25 -14.49 -4.77
CA TYR A 43 6.31 -14.24 -5.74
C TYR A 43 6.72 -15.53 -6.47
N ASP A 44 6.97 -15.41 -7.76
CA ASP A 44 7.38 -16.55 -8.60
C ASP A 44 8.65 -17.24 -8.08
N TYR A 45 9.71 -16.50 -7.82
CA TYR A 45 11.00 -17.04 -7.40
C TYR A 45 11.01 -17.75 -6.03
N TYR A 46 9.94 -17.59 -5.23
CA TYR A 46 9.75 -18.35 -3.99
C TYR A 46 8.74 -19.49 -4.12
N ALA A 47 7.71 -19.28 -4.91
CA ALA A 47 6.63 -20.26 -5.08
C ALA A 47 6.96 -21.33 -6.12
N LEU A 48 7.86 -21.01 -7.03
CA LEU A 48 8.22 -21.83 -8.17
C LEU A 48 9.68 -22.22 -8.08
N THR A 49 10.07 -23.34 -8.70
CA THR A 49 11.49 -23.74 -8.76
C THR A 49 12.19 -22.92 -9.81
N CYS A 50 13.24 -22.21 -9.41
CA CYS A 50 14.06 -21.39 -10.29
C CYS A 50 15.41 -22.08 -10.53
N ASP A 51 15.91 -22.04 -11.74
CA ASP A 51 17.27 -22.45 -12.11
C ASP A 51 18.15 -21.22 -12.46
N ALA A 52 19.37 -21.45 -12.91
CA ALA A 52 20.28 -20.39 -13.32
C ALA A 52 19.79 -19.55 -14.52
N GLY A 53 18.76 -20.01 -15.24
CA GLY A 53 18.09 -19.31 -16.35
C GLY A 53 16.88 -18.50 -15.92
N GLY A 54 16.53 -18.53 -14.65
CA GLY A 54 15.34 -17.89 -14.07
C GLY A 54 14.22 -18.87 -13.76
N CYS A 55 13.16 -18.36 -13.12
CA CYS A 55 11.97 -19.15 -12.85
C CYS A 55 11.21 -19.32 -14.17
N TYR A 56 11.32 -20.42 -14.85
CA TYR A 56 10.69 -20.80 -16.14
C TYR A 56 11.40 -20.43 -17.43
N SER A 57 12.54 -19.77 -17.42
CA SER A 57 13.14 -19.31 -18.66
C SER A 57 13.66 -20.44 -19.57
N ASN A 58 13.93 -21.62 -19.07
CA ASN A 58 14.49 -22.72 -19.91
C ASN A 58 14.08 -24.13 -19.45
N GLY A 59 12.85 -24.30 -19.00
CA GLY A 59 12.35 -25.64 -18.65
C GLY A 59 12.61 -26.08 -17.22
N GLY A 60 12.77 -25.13 -16.31
CA GLY A 60 12.70 -25.40 -14.88
C GLY A 60 11.45 -26.21 -14.54
N ALA A 61 11.58 -27.26 -13.74
CA ALA A 61 10.45 -28.11 -13.40
C ALA A 61 9.46 -27.34 -12.54
N LEU A 62 8.19 -27.31 -12.93
CA LEU A 62 7.11 -26.85 -12.08
C LEU A 62 7.13 -27.65 -10.76
N PRO A 63 6.83 -27.01 -9.62
CA PRO A 63 6.53 -27.75 -8.41
C PRO A 63 5.35 -28.68 -8.63
N THR A 64 5.20 -29.69 -7.80
CA THR A 64 3.96 -30.45 -7.77
C THR A 64 2.83 -29.54 -7.26
N GLU A 65 1.60 -29.81 -7.66
CA GLU A 65 0.42 -29.08 -7.16
C GLU A 65 0.41 -28.94 -5.64
N ALA A 66 0.64 -30.06 -4.92
CA ALA A 66 0.66 -30.07 -3.46
C ALA A 66 1.79 -29.19 -2.85
N ALA A 67 2.96 -29.16 -3.48
CA ALA A 67 4.06 -28.31 -3.03
C ALA A 67 3.74 -26.81 -3.25
N TYR A 68 3.15 -26.45 -4.39
CA TYR A 68 2.74 -25.10 -4.69
C TYR A 68 1.62 -24.63 -3.74
N GLU A 69 0.57 -25.44 -3.54
CA GLU A 69 -0.51 -25.13 -2.61
C GLU A 69 0.00 -24.93 -1.18
N SER A 70 0.93 -25.79 -0.75
CA SER A 70 1.56 -25.65 0.57
C SER A 70 2.31 -24.33 0.68
N LYS A 71 3.00 -23.92 -0.37
CA LYS A 71 3.73 -22.65 -0.40
C LYS A 71 2.79 -21.43 -0.37
N VAL A 72 1.69 -21.46 -1.11
CA VAL A 72 0.65 -20.41 -1.06
C VAL A 72 0.10 -20.27 0.36
N LYS A 73 -0.23 -21.38 1.02
CA LYS A 73 -0.72 -21.40 2.42
C LYS A 73 0.33 -20.85 3.41
N GLU A 74 1.60 -21.16 3.20
CA GLU A 74 2.71 -20.60 3.96
C GLU A 74 2.74 -19.08 3.82
N TYR A 75 2.64 -18.56 2.59
CA TYR A 75 2.60 -17.12 2.33
C TYR A 75 1.41 -16.43 2.99
N MET A 76 0.22 -17.02 2.91
CA MET A 76 -0.97 -16.47 3.56
C MET A 76 -0.82 -16.34 5.08
N GLY A 77 -0.05 -17.22 5.70
CA GLY A 77 0.25 -17.20 7.14
C GLY A 77 1.49 -16.38 7.51
N ALA A 78 2.37 -16.05 6.56
CA ALA A 78 3.61 -15.34 6.87
C ALA A 78 3.35 -13.87 7.20
N SER A 79 3.91 -13.38 8.32
CA SER A 79 3.67 -12.02 8.82
C SER A 79 4.02 -10.90 7.81
N GLN A 80 5.03 -11.12 6.97
CA GLN A 80 5.48 -10.12 6.00
C GLN A 80 4.79 -10.22 4.63
N PHE A 81 4.18 -11.36 4.27
CA PHE A 81 3.59 -11.59 2.94
C PHE A 81 2.11 -11.93 3.01
N GLY A 82 1.59 -12.25 4.17
CA GLY A 82 0.28 -12.85 4.32
C GLY A 82 -0.77 -11.96 4.94
N GLY A 83 -1.93 -11.90 4.29
CA GLY A 83 -3.14 -11.25 4.78
C GLY A 83 -4.14 -12.19 5.49
N GLY A 84 -3.80 -13.48 5.63
CA GLY A 84 -4.73 -14.47 6.16
C GLY A 84 -5.58 -15.15 5.07
N THR A 85 -6.54 -15.96 5.48
CA THR A 85 -7.26 -16.89 4.61
C THR A 85 -8.33 -16.26 3.70
N THR A 86 -8.72 -15.02 3.94
CA THR A 86 -9.76 -14.32 3.18
C THR A 86 -9.27 -13.04 2.48
N ALA A 87 -8.03 -12.63 2.77
CA ALA A 87 -7.43 -11.48 2.13
C ALA A 87 -7.10 -11.78 0.66
N PRO A 88 -7.15 -10.78 -0.23
CA PRO A 88 -6.77 -10.97 -1.62
C PRO A 88 -5.39 -11.58 -1.78
N VAL A 89 -5.26 -12.50 -2.72
CA VAL A 89 -3.98 -13.09 -3.13
C VAL A 89 -3.58 -12.51 -4.46
N VAL A 90 -2.42 -11.87 -4.53
CA VAL A 90 -1.85 -11.33 -5.75
C VAL A 90 -0.69 -12.22 -6.19
N LEU A 91 -0.75 -12.70 -7.42
CA LEU A 91 0.32 -13.46 -8.04
C LEU A 91 1.28 -12.50 -8.75
N ASP A 92 2.46 -12.33 -8.16
CA ASP A 92 3.53 -11.47 -8.68
C ASP A 92 4.59 -12.36 -9.39
N PHE A 93 4.21 -12.80 -10.60
CA PHE A 93 5.01 -13.72 -11.40
C PHE A 93 5.60 -13.00 -12.61
N GLU A 94 6.59 -12.17 -12.37
CA GLU A 94 7.19 -11.31 -13.38
C GLU A 94 8.02 -12.07 -14.44
N ASN A 95 8.37 -13.33 -14.17
CA ASN A 95 9.10 -14.18 -15.11
C ASN A 95 8.17 -14.97 -16.07
N ILE A 96 6.85 -14.92 -15.88
CA ILE A 96 5.87 -15.54 -16.76
C ILE A 96 5.13 -14.43 -17.53
N VAL A 97 5.81 -13.83 -18.47
CA VAL A 97 5.32 -12.61 -19.14
C VAL A 97 4.40 -12.98 -20.30
N LEU A 98 3.12 -13.17 -20.03
CA LEU A 98 2.11 -13.50 -21.05
C LEU A 98 2.09 -12.48 -22.20
N THR A 99 2.26 -11.20 -21.89
CA THR A 99 2.20 -10.10 -22.86
C THR A 99 3.45 -9.96 -23.72
N ALA A 100 4.59 -10.51 -23.31
CA ALA A 100 5.84 -10.46 -24.08
C ALA A 100 5.99 -11.64 -25.06
N GLU A 101 5.15 -12.67 -24.93
CA GLU A 101 5.24 -13.89 -25.72
C GLU A 101 4.38 -13.84 -26.98
N SER A 102 4.67 -14.72 -27.95
CA SER A 102 3.89 -14.88 -29.18
C SER A 102 3.77 -16.34 -29.59
N GLY A 103 2.77 -16.65 -30.40
CA GLY A 103 2.56 -18.01 -30.93
C GLY A 103 2.45 -19.07 -29.83
N GLN A 104 3.23 -20.16 -29.97
CA GLN A 104 3.20 -21.27 -29.01
C GLN A 104 3.70 -20.88 -27.62
N ALA A 105 4.65 -19.96 -27.51
CA ALA A 105 5.15 -19.48 -26.23
C ALA A 105 4.05 -18.73 -25.43
N ALA A 106 3.26 -17.89 -26.10
CA ALA A 106 2.10 -17.25 -25.46
C ALA A 106 1.06 -18.26 -24.99
N THR A 107 0.80 -19.30 -25.78
CA THR A 107 -0.11 -20.39 -25.41
C THR A 107 0.42 -21.16 -24.18
N ASN A 108 1.71 -21.41 -24.13
CA ASN A 108 2.35 -22.10 -23.00
C ASN A 108 2.26 -21.25 -21.73
N ALA A 109 2.59 -19.94 -21.82
CA ALA A 109 2.47 -19.01 -20.71
C ALA A 109 1.03 -18.91 -20.19
N PHE A 110 0.05 -18.82 -21.09
CA PHE A 110 -1.37 -18.83 -20.74
C PHE A 110 -1.80 -20.10 -19.99
N ASN A 111 -1.42 -21.27 -20.49
CA ASN A 111 -1.74 -22.55 -19.84
C ASN A 111 -1.11 -22.64 -18.45
N LEU A 112 0.11 -22.14 -18.31
CA LEU A 112 0.80 -22.08 -17.04
C LEU A 112 0.11 -21.15 -16.05
N TRP A 113 -0.26 -19.94 -16.46
CA TRP A 113 -1.04 -19.01 -15.64
C TRP A 113 -2.34 -19.66 -15.18
N LYS A 114 -3.10 -20.23 -16.11
CA LYS A 114 -4.34 -20.93 -15.79
C LYS A 114 -4.15 -22.02 -14.73
N GLN A 115 -3.09 -22.81 -14.86
CA GLN A 115 -2.76 -23.88 -13.90
C GLN A 115 -2.44 -23.30 -12.51
N LEU A 116 -1.56 -22.30 -12.42
CA LEU A 116 -1.13 -21.69 -11.16
C LEU A 116 -2.29 -20.97 -10.46
N ILE A 117 -3.12 -20.24 -11.19
CA ILE A 117 -4.31 -19.61 -10.65
C ILE A 117 -5.28 -20.67 -10.08
N THR A 118 -5.50 -21.76 -10.83
CA THR A 118 -6.36 -22.87 -10.36
C THR A 118 -5.83 -23.48 -9.05
N TRP A 119 -4.54 -23.70 -8.94
CA TRP A 119 -3.91 -24.21 -7.72
C TRP A 119 -3.96 -23.20 -6.57
N THR A 120 -3.87 -21.90 -6.91
CA THR A 120 -4.03 -20.84 -5.91
C THR A 120 -5.44 -20.84 -5.33
N HIS A 121 -6.49 -20.95 -6.13
CA HIS A 121 -7.86 -21.06 -5.64
C HIS A 121 -8.10 -22.32 -4.77
N LYS A 122 -7.43 -23.43 -5.09
CA LYS A 122 -7.49 -24.62 -4.22
C LYS A 122 -6.80 -24.39 -2.87
N ALA A 123 -5.68 -23.66 -2.87
CA ALA A 123 -4.96 -23.32 -1.64
C ALA A 123 -5.70 -22.26 -0.80
N ALA A 124 -6.40 -21.34 -1.46
CA ALA A 124 -7.04 -20.16 -0.89
C ALA A 124 -8.51 -20.03 -1.37
N PRO A 125 -9.40 -20.99 -1.03
CA PRO A 125 -10.73 -21.07 -1.62
C PRO A 125 -11.69 -19.93 -1.23
N SER A 126 -11.33 -19.13 -0.23
CA SER A 126 -12.13 -17.98 0.24
C SER A 126 -11.50 -16.63 -0.09
N ALA A 127 -10.35 -16.61 -0.74
CA ALA A 127 -9.64 -15.40 -1.09
C ALA A 127 -9.81 -15.07 -2.58
N PRO A 128 -10.11 -13.83 -2.96
CA PRO A 128 -10.04 -13.43 -4.35
C PRO A 128 -8.59 -13.45 -4.84
N VAL A 129 -8.40 -13.81 -6.11
CA VAL A 129 -7.07 -13.93 -6.74
C VAL A 129 -6.92 -12.92 -7.86
N GLY A 130 -5.82 -12.20 -7.90
CA GLY A 130 -5.44 -11.26 -8.95
C GLY A 130 -4.03 -11.49 -9.45
N MET A 131 -3.71 -10.88 -10.59
CA MET A 131 -2.40 -10.94 -11.24
C MET A 131 -1.77 -9.55 -11.24
N TYR A 132 -0.51 -9.45 -10.80
CA TYR A 132 0.20 -8.17 -10.77
C TYR A 132 0.70 -7.78 -12.17
N GLY A 133 0.44 -6.55 -12.56
CA GLY A 133 1.25 -5.78 -13.50
C GLY A 133 1.00 -5.97 -15.00
N TYR A 134 0.23 -6.95 -15.44
CA TYR A 134 0.09 -7.27 -16.87
C TYR A 134 -1.07 -6.57 -17.60
N ASP A 135 -1.93 -5.93 -16.87
CA ASP A 135 -3.22 -5.46 -17.37
C ASP A 135 -3.10 -4.18 -18.21
N SER A 136 -1.97 -3.48 -18.14
CA SER A 136 -1.74 -2.25 -18.92
C SER A 136 -1.26 -2.50 -20.36
N SER A 137 -1.01 -3.76 -20.76
CA SER A 137 -0.54 -4.12 -22.11
C SER A 137 -1.69 -4.57 -23.01
N THR A 138 -1.69 -4.11 -24.25
CA THR A 138 -2.64 -4.58 -25.27
C THR A 138 -2.17 -5.85 -25.97
N THR A 139 -0.95 -6.31 -25.71
CA THR A 139 -0.42 -7.55 -26.29
C THR A 139 -1.07 -8.74 -25.63
N ASN A 140 -1.56 -9.70 -26.42
CA ASN A 140 -2.25 -10.89 -25.96
C ASN A 140 -3.52 -10.63 -25.11
N ASN A 141 -4.17 -9.48 -25.29
CA ASN A 141 -5.40 -9.14 -24.56
C ASN A 141 -6.46 -10.26 -24.59
N SER A 142 -6.60 -10.99 -25.69
CA SER A 142 -7.54 -12.11 -25.78
C SER A 142 -7.22 -13.26 -24.82
N LEU A 143 -5.95 -13.50 -24.51
CA LEU A 143 -5.53 -14.51 -23.54
C LEU A 143 -5.73 -14.01 -22.10
N THR A 144 -5.33 -12.77 -21.82
CA THR A 144 -5.58 -12.12 -20.54
C THR A 144 -7.08 -12.04 -20.26
N GLN A 145 -7.88 -11.64 -21.25
CA GLN A 145 -9.34 -11.62 -21.16
C GLN A 145 -9.93 -12.98 -20.77
N GLN A 146 -9.40 -14.08 -21.31
CA GLN A 146 -9.85 -15.43 -20.97
C GLN A 146 -9.56 -15.80 -19.50
N LEU A 147 -8.45 -15.31 -18.92
CA LEU A 147 -8.17 -15.52 -17.50
C LEU A 147 -9.22 -14.85 -16.60
N HIS A 148 -9.65 -13.65 -16.96
CA HIS A 148 -10.68 -12.90 -16.22
C HIS A 148 -12.10 -13.44 -16.49
N GLN A 149 -12.48 -13.59 -17.74
CA GLN A 149 -13.85 -14.01 -18.12
C GLN A 149 -14.20 -15.44 -17.73
N ASN A 150 -13.23 -16.33 -17.59
CA ASN A 150 -13.46 -17.69 -17.11
C ASN A 150 -13.52 -17.81 -15.58
N GLY A 151 -13.51 -16.69 -14.86
CA GLY A 151 -13.56 -16.66 -13.40
C GLY A 151 -12.31 -17.24 -12.74
N LEU A 152 -11.16 -17.16 -13.43
CA LEU A 152 -9.88 -17.55 -12.87
C LEU A 152 -9.28 -16.39 -12.07
N LEU A 153 -9.35 -15.16 -12.59
CA LEU A 153 -8.96 -13.95 -11.89
C LEU A 153 -10.20 -13.18 -11.43
N ASP A 154 -10.19 -12.70 -10.21
CA ASP A 154 -11.31 -12.03 -9.56
C ASP A 154 -11.21 -10.50 -9.60
N PHE A 155 -10.00 -9.97 -9.79
CA PHE A 155 -9.73 -8.54 -9.84
C PHE A 155 -8.49 -8.24 -10.67
N PHE A 156 -8.36 -6.98 -11.11
CA PHE A 156 -7.17 -6.45 -11.75
C PHE A 156 -6.23 -5.80 -10.73
N ALA A 157 -4.94 -5.99 -10.91
CA ALA A 157 -3.91 -5.39 -10.08
C ALA A 157 -2.82 -4.71 -10.94
N PRO A 158 -3.16 -3.68 -11.73
CA PRO A 158 -2.22 -3.03 -12.63
C PRO A 158 -1.13 -2.30 -11.87
N ARG A 159 0.06 -2.23 -12.48
CA ARG A 159 1.17 -1.45 -11.95
C ARG A 159 0.92 0.03 -12.19
N ALA A 160 0.77 0.80 -11.12
CA ALA A 160 0.54 2.24 -11.18
C ALA A 160 1.58 3.04 -10.37
N TYR A 161 2.80 2.54 -10.25
CA TYR A 161 3.87 3.28 -9.60
C TYR A 161 4.16 4.56 -10.38
N ARG A 162 4.30 5.65 -9.63
CA ARG A 162 4.54 6.95 -10.22
C ARG A 162 6.04 7.18 -10.43
N GLY A 163 6.43 7.53 -11.65
CA GLY A 163 7.81 7.89 -11.97
C GLY A 163 8.18 9.29 -11.46
N SER A 164 9.41 9.46 -10.99
CA SER A 164 9.91 10.73 -10.42
C SER A 164 9.89 11.91 -11.40
N SER A 165 9.90 11.64 -12.69
CA SER A 165 9.80 12.64 -13.76
C SER A 165 8.38 12.83 -14.31
N GLN A 166 7.41 12.02 -13.87
CA GLN A 166 6.03 12.13 -14.33
C GLN A 166 5.32 13.33 -13.71
N THR A 167 4.70 14.15 -14.58
CA THR A 167 3.73 15.14 -14.12
C THR A 167 2.44 14.48 -13.63
N ASP A 168 1.64 15.21 -12.89
CA ASP A 168 0.32 14.76 -12.43
C ASP A 168 -0.54 14.28 -13.60
N ALA A 169 -0.65 15.08 -14.65
CA ALA A 169 -1.44 14.73 -15.84
C ALA A 169 -0.89 13.51 -16.61
N ALA A 170 0.44 13.34 -16.68
CA ALA A 170 1.04 12.19 -17.35
C ALA A 170 0.77 10.89 -16.57
N TRP A 171 0.86 10.93 -15.24
CA TRP A 171 0.54 9.77 -14.41
C TRP A 171 -0.95 9.43 -14.46
N SER A 172 -1.83 10.43 -14.35
CA SER A 172 -3.28 10.25 -14.48
C SER A 172 -3.66 9.64 -15.83
N GLY A 173 -3.04 10.09 -16.92
CA GLY A 173 -3.25 9.50 -18.25
C GLY A 173 -2.79 8.04 -18.34
N THR A 174 -1.72 7.67 -17.64
CA THR A 174 -1.29 6.26 -17.55
C THR A 174 -2.32 5.41 -16.78
N LEU A 175 -2.83 5.93 -15.67
CA LEU A 175 -3.88 5.25 -14.90
C LEU A 175 -5.16 5.10 -15.73
N ASP A 176 -5.59 6.14 -16.46
CA ASP A 176 -6.76 6.09 -17.34
C ASP A 176 -6.61 4.99 -18.41
N ALA A 177 -5.43 4.89 -19.01
CA ALA A 177 -5.17 3.88 -20.03
C ALA A 177 -5.23 2.45 -19.45
N ALA A 178 -4.68 2.24 -18.25
CA ALA A 178 -4.74 0.96 -17.55
C ALA A 178 -6.19 0.59 -17.22
N VAL A 179 -6.93 1.48 -16.58
CA VAL A 179 -8.34 1.28 -16.21
C VAL A 179 -9.21 1.00 -17.46
N ALA A 180 -9.03 1.75 -18.54
CA ALA A 180 -9.76 1.52 -19.78
C ALA A 180 -9.44 0.15 -20.40
N ASN A 181 -8.19 -0.28 -20.36
CA ASN A 181 -7.80 -1.61 -20.82
C ASN A 181 -8.46 -2.70 -19.95
N ASP A 182 -8.39 -2.60 -18.64
CA ASP A 182 -8.95 -3.57 -17.70
C ASP A 182 -10.46 -3.71 -17.88
N HIS A 183 -11.19 -2.62 -17.98
CA HIS A 183 -12.62 -2.64 -18.30
C HIS A 183 -12.92 -3.27 -19.66
N SER A 184 -12.03 -3.15 -20.64
CA SER A 184 -12.20 -3.80 -21.94
C SER A 184 -12.02 -5.31 -21.87
N LEU A 185 -11.21 -5.79 -20.93
CA LEU A 185 -10.94 -7.23 -20.72
C LEU A 185 -12.09 -7.90 -19.93
N ALA A 186 -12.52 -7.27 -18.84
CA ALA A 186 -13.63 -7.77 -18.04
C ALA A 186 -14.37 -6.61 -17.31
N ALA A 187 -15.42 -6.12 -17.94
CA ALA A 187 -16.24 -5.05 -17.38
C ALA A 187 -16.84 -5.44 -16.02
N GLY A 188 -16.68 -4.56 -15.03
CA GLY A 188 -17.27 -4.72 -13.71
C GLY A 188 -16.45 -5.57 -12.73
N GLN A 189 -15.29 -6.09 -13.12
CA GLN A 189 -14.34 -6.61 -12.14
C GLN A 189 -13.64 -5.46 -11.40
N PRO A 190 -13.36 -5.63 -10.10
CA PRO A 190 -12.65 -4.62 -9.32
C PRO A 190 -11.24 -4.36 -9.86
N ILE A 191 -10.78 -3.11 -9.74
CA ILE A 191 -9.44 -2.68 -10.13
C ILE A 191 -8.73 -2.12 -8.90
N TYR A 192 -7.63 -2.76 -8.49
CA TYR A 192 -6.81 -2.41 -7.34
C TYR A 192 -5.36 -2.12 -7.76
N PRO A 193 -5.06 -0.93 -8.32
CA PRO A 193 -3.72 -0.61 -8.79
C PRO A 193 -2.68 -0.70 -7.68
N TYR A 194 -1.50 -1.20 -8.04
CA TYR A 194 -0.34 -1.17 -7.16
C TYR A 194 0.29 0.21 -7.19
N ILE A 195 0.33 0.84 -6.04
CA ILE A 195 0.98 2.13 -5.79
C ILE A 195 2.09 1.99 -4.75
N SER A 196 3.01 2.93 -4.72
CA SER A 196 4.09 2.96 -3.73
C SER A 196 4.30 4.39 -3.23
N PRO A 197 4.66 4.59 -1.95
CA PRO A 197 5.10 5.88 -1.46
C PRO A 197 6.41 6.34 -2.09
N SER A 198 7.22 5.40 -2.56
CA SER A 198 8.50 5.69 -3.22
C SER A 198 8.31 5.86 -4.72
N TRP A 199 9.05 6.82 -5.30
CA TRP A 199 9.08 7.02 -6.74
C TRP A 199 9.52 5.73 -7.45
N ASP A 200 8.87 5.45 -8.58
CA ASP A 200 9.12 4.27 -9.42
C ASP A 200 8.89 2.92 -8.71
N GLY A 201 8.32 2.92 -7.50
CA GLY A 201 8.20 1.74 -6.68
C GLY A 201 9.55 1.18 -6.18
N SER A 202 10.60 1.98 -6.27
CA SER A 202 11.96 1.53 -5.92
C SER A 202 12.17 1.49 -4.42
N PRO A 203 12.57 0.35 -3.84
CA PRO A 203 13.00 0.29 -2.45
C PRO A 203 14.18 1.25 -2.22
N GLY A 204 14.09 2.08 -1.16
CA GLY A 204 15.15 3.06 -0.85
C GLY A 204 15.08 4.35 -1.63
N GLY A 205 14.15 4.47 -2.55
CA GLY A 205 13.90 5.71 -3.28
C GLY A 205 13.30 6.81 -2.39
N PRO A 206 13.43 8.09 -2.77
CA PRO A 206 12.78 9.16 -2.05
C PRO A 206 11.27 9.01 -2.12
N THR A 207 10.59 9.27 -1.00
CA THR A 207 9.14 9.25 -0.92
C THR A 207 8.52 10.47 -1.60
N MET A 208 7.29 10.30 -2.09
CA MET A 208 6.49 11.39 -2.65
C MET A 208 6.15 12.42 -1.57
N SER A 209 5.96 13.67 -1.99
CA SER A 209 5.42 14.72 -1.12
C SER A 209 3.93 14.50 -0.82
N GLY A 210 3.43 15.09 0.26
CA GLY A 210 2.00 15.05 0.59
C GLY A 210 1.11 15.59 -0.53
N THR A 211 1.51 16.64 -1.24
CA THR A 211 0.76 17.16 -2.40
C THR A 211 0.65 16.14 -3.52
N THR A 212 1.75 15.46 -3.83
CA THR A 212 1.77 14.41 -4.86
C THR A 212 0.93 13.20 -4.45
N TRP A 213 1.01 12.79 -3.19
CA TRP A 213 0.16 11.75 -2.63
C TRP A 213 -1.32 12.14 -2.68
N GLY A 214 -1.66 13.35 -2.26
CA GLY A 214 -3.04 13.85 -2.30
C GLY A 214 -3.64 13.75 -3.70
N TYR A 215 -2.92 14.22 -4.71
CA TYR A 215 -3.35 14.08 -6.10
C TYR A 215 -3.51 12.61 -6.51
N THR A 216 -2.54 11.76 -6.18
CA THR A 216 -2.59 10.32 -6.52
C THR A 216 -3.82 9.64 -5.89
N ILE A 217 -4.14 9.96 -4.65
CA ILE A 217 -5.28 9.41 -3.93
C ILE A 217 -6.60 9.87 -4.55
N ASP A 218 -6.73 11.15 -4.90
CA ASP A 218 -7.94 11.70 -5.52
C ASP A 218 -8.24 11.02 -6.86
N GLU A 219 -7.21 10.82 -7.68
CA GLU A 219 -7.32 10.12 -8.97
C GLU A 219 -7.72 8.65 -8.80
N LEU A 220 -7.11 7.94 -7.85
CA LEU A 220 -7.46 6.54 -7.57
C LEU A 220 -8.91 6.42 -7.12
N LYS A 221 -9.35 7.25 -6.20
CA LYS A 221 -10.74 7.26 -5.71
C LYS A 221 -11.76 7.57 -6.79
N ALA A 222 -11.37 8.40 -7.76
CA ALA A 222 -12.25 8.76 -8.87
C ALA A 222 -12.37 7.67 -9.94
N LYS A 223 -11.37 6.76 -10.05
CA LYS A 223 -11.21 5.90 -11.23
C LYS A 223 -11.17 4.41 -10.94
N THR A 224 -10.96 3.99 -9.67
CA THR A 224 -10.74 2.59 -9.30
C THR A 224 -11.56 2.19 -8.07
N ASP A 225 -11.63 0.89 -7.78
CA ASP A 225 -12.36 0.35 -6.64
C ASP A 225 -11.53 0.30 -5.35
N GLY A 226 -10.25 0.58 -5.46
CA GLY A 226 -9.31 0.56 -4.34
C GLY A 226 -7.87 0.71 -4.80
N ALA A 227 -6.93 0.33 -3.93
CA ALA A 227 -5.51 0.29 -4.25
C ALA A 227 -4.78 -0.75 -3.40
N VAL A 228 -3.68 -1.28 -3.90
CA VAL A 228 -2.70 -2.03 -3.12
C VAL A 228 -1.48 -1.13 -2.90
N VAL A 229 -1.22 -0.78 -1.65
CA VAL A 229 -0.01 -0.03 -1.31
C VAL A 229 1.13 -1.00 -1.07
N TRP A 230 2.08 -0.99 -1.99
CA TRP A 230 3.33 -1.70 -1.82
C TRP A 230 4.35 -0.81 -1.13
N GLU A 231 4.90 -1.28 -0.02
CA GLU A 231 5.87 -0.56 0.76
C GLU A 231 7.22 -1.27 0.74
N PRO A 232 8.32 -0.53 0.44
CA PRO A 232 9.67 -1.06 0.57
C PRO A 232 9.94 -1.53 2.01
N SER A 233 10.82 -2.49 2.17
CA SER A 233 11.10 -3.14 3.46
C SER A 233 11.45 -2.15 4.57
N ALA A 234 11.14 -2.50 5.82
CA ALA A 234 11.45 -1.71 7.02
C ALA A 234 12.95 -1.35 7.21
N ASN A 235 13.83 -2.02 6.48
CA ASN A 235 15.26 -1.68 6.42
C ASN A 235 15.54 -0.50 5.49
N ASP A 236 14.53 -0.01 4.79
CA ASP A 236 14.64 1.14 3.93
C ASP A 236 14.44 2.42 4.75
N ALA A 237 15.55 3.10 4.97
CA ALA A 237 15.59 4.31 5.76
C ALA A 237 14.72 5.45 5.19
N SER A 238 14.38 5.43 3.93
CA SER A 238 13.56 6.47 3.29
C SER A 238 12.06 6.28 3.52
N ALA A 239 11.63 5.04 3.75
CA ALA A 239 10.22 4.68 3.92
C ALA A 239 9.73 4.71 5.38
N CYS A 240 10.62 4.79 6.35
CA CYS A 240 10.31 4.50 7.73
C CYS A 240 9.28 5.40 8.42
N ASN A 241 8.90 6.51 7.87
CA ASN A 241 7.86 7.37 8.47
C ASN A 241 6.91 7.98 7.44
N TRP A 242 6.88 7.42 6.23
CA TRP A 242 6.05 7.99 5.17
C TRP A 242 4.56 8.04 5.55
N VAL A 243 4.07 7.02 6.26
CA VAL A 243 2.67 6.97 6.73
C VAL A 243 2.40 8.13 7.69
N ALA A 244 3.27 8.35 8.68
CA ALA A 244 3.11 9.44 9.63
C ALA A 244 3.31 10.82 9.01
N GLN A 245 4.23 10.94 8.04
CA GLN A 245 4.44 12.19 7.31
C GLN A 245 3.26 12.58 6.44
N ASN A 246 2.49 11.61 5.97
CA ASN A 246 1.33 11.77 5.10
C ASN A 246 0.03 11.30 5.80
N ALA A 247 -0.08 11.47 7.12
CA ALA A 247 -1.19 10.95 7.91
C ALA A 247 -2.57 11.43 7.43
N TYR A 248 -2.67 12.68 6.94
CA TYR A 248 -3.90 13.20 6.38
C TYR A 248 -4.27 12.46 5.10
N GLU A 249 -3.35 12.36 4.17
CA GLU A 249 -3.54 11.69 2.88
C GLU A 249 -3.84 10.20 3.08
N MET A 250 -3.21 9.56 4.07
CA MET A 250 -3.50 8.17 4.40
C MET A 250 -4.92 8.00 4.94
N GLY A 251 -5.39 8.90 5.79
CA GLY A 251 -6.78 8.92 6.24
C GLY A 251 -7.76 9.12 5.09
N VAL A 252 -7.44 9.99 4.13
CA VAL A 252 -8.24 10.19 2.90
C VAL A 252 -8.22 8.92 2.04
N LEU A 253 -7.07 8.28 1.87
CA LEU A 253 -6.93 7.05 1.07
C LEU A 253 -7.82 5.93 1.61
N THR A 254 -7.78 5.66 2.90
CA THR A 254 -8.53 4.56 3.53
C THR A 254 -10.00 4.90 3.82
N GLY A 255 -10.41 6.15 3.63
CA GLY A 255 -11.75 6.61 4.03
C GLY A 255 -11.97 6.64 5.54
N THR A 256 -10.91 6.42 6.33
CA THR A 256 -10.96 6.58 7.78
C THR A 256 -10.80 8.08 8.08
N PRO A 257 -11.82 8.79 8.57
CA PRO A 257 -11.64 10.18 8.94
C PRO A 257 -10.53 10.26 9.98
N SER A 258 -9.62 11.24 9.84
CA SER A 258 -8.81 11.65 10.98
C SER A 258 -9.77 11.88 12.13
N ASN A 259 -9.66 11.11 13.23
CA ASN A 259 -10.62 11.14 14.33
C ASN A 259 -10.59 12.46 15.11
N GLY A 260 -10.59 13.55 14.42
CA GLY A 260 -10.55 14.88 15.00
C GLY A 260 -10.13 15.94 13.98
N PRO A 261 -10.32 17.21 14.32
CA PRO A 261 -9.97 18.34 13.46
C PRO A 261 -8.45 18.56 13.34
N LEU A 262 -7.62 17.83 14.07
CA LEU A 262 -6.18 18.02 14.14
C LEU A 262 -5.42 16.79 13.66
N THR A 263 -4.51 16.99 12.73
CA THR A 263 -3.61 15.95 12.21
C THR A 263 -2.18 16.25 12.60
N ALA A 264 -1.48 15.25 13.15
CA ALA A 264 -0.07 15.33 13.48
C ALA A 264 0.78 14.79 12.34
N THR A 265 1.78 15.56 11.93
CA THR A 265 2.89 15.10 11.11
C THR A 265 4.20 15.30 11.86
N ALA A 266 5.14 14.43 11.67
CA ALA A 266 6.42 14.52 12.33
C ALA A 266 7.54 14.25 11.33
N LYS A 267 8.72 14.87 11.49
CA LYS A 267 9.89 14.61 10.67
C LYS A 267 10.88 13.75 11.41
N PRO A 268 11.47 12.73 10.81
CA PRO A 268 12.55 11.98 11.42
C PRO A 268 13.73 12.92 11.74
N PRO A 269 14.46 12.69 12.83
CA PRO A 269 15.62 13.50 13.22
C PRO A 269 16.77 13.47 12.19
N SER A 270 16.87 12.39 11.47
CA SER A 270 17.71 12.21 10.29
C SER A 270 16.88 11.50 9.23
N GLY A 271 17.18 11.67 7.95
CA GLY A 271 16.40 11.10 6.84
C GLY A 271 16.19 9.57 6.89
N ASN A 272 16.65 8.88 7.92
CA ASN A 272 16.61 7.43 8.05
C ASN A 272 16.04 6.91 9.38
N CYS A 273 15.25 7.71 10.10
CA CYS A 273 14.58 7.34 11.37
C CYS A 273 15.50 6.79 12.47
N THR A 274 16.82 6.92 12.31
CA THR A 274 17.79 6.35 13.23
C THR A 274 18.08 7.32 14.35
N VAL A 275 18.01 6.84 15.59
CA VAL A 275 18.37 7.60 16.78
C VAL A 275 19.55 6.91 17.46
N PRO A 276 20.68 7.61 17.65
CA PRO A 276 21.84 7.04 18.32
C PRO A 276 21.56 6.75 19.79
N ARG A 277 22.13 5.67 20.29
CA ARG A 277 22.10 5.35 21.73
C ARG A 277 22.83 6.40 22.56
N GLY A 278 22.36 6.59 23.78
CA GLY A 278 22.96 7.55 24.72
C GLY A 278 22.74 9.00 24.35
N THR A 279 21.83 9.29 23.42
CA THR A 279 21.54 10.65 22.97
C THR A 279 20.11 11.07 23.25
N THR A 280 19.90 12.38 23.35
CA THR A 280 18.57 12.97 23.25
C THR A 280 18.46 13.66 21.90
N THR A 281 17.53 13.20 21.10
CA THR A 281 17.25 13.76 19.77
C THR A 281 15.94 14.53 19.83
N THR A 282 15.84 15.59 19.07
CA THR A 282 14.62 16.39 18.97
C THR A 282 13.85 16.01 17.70
N VAL A 283 12.59 15.62 17.87
CA VAL A 283 11.68 15.28 16.78
C VAL A 283 10.78 16.47 16.49
N PRO A 284 10.91 17.14 15.34
CA PRO A 284 9.98 18.18 14.93
C PRO A 284 8.60 17.59 14.65
N VAL A 285 7.56 18.20 15.21
CA VAL A 285 6.15 17.80 15.01
C VAL A 285 5.36 19.02 14.54
N THR A 286 4.54 18.82 13.53
CA THR A 286 3.58 19.83 13.05
C THR A 286 2.17 19.31 13.24
N ILE A 287 1.34 20.10 13.89
CA ILE A 287 -0.09 19.84 14.07
C ILE A 287 -0.86 20.78 13.14
N THR A 288 -1.68 20.25 12.29
CA THR A 288 -2.48 21.02 11.32
C THR A 288 -3.97 20.84 11.61
N ASN A 289 -4.72 21.96 11.62
CA ASN A 289 -6.17 21.90 11.62
C ASN A 289 -6.66 21.61 10.20
N THR A 290 -7.16 20.40 9.99
CA THR A 290 -7.69 19.93 8.70
C THR A 290 -9.21 20.09 8.58
N SER A 291 -9.86 20.66 9.61
CA SER A 291 -11.29 20.93 9.58
C SER A 291 -11.62 22.29 8.98
N GLY A 292 -12.89 22.48 8.62
CA GLY A 292 -13.44 23.78 8.16
C GLY A 292 -13.73 24.79 9.27
N SER A 293 -13.42 24.48 10.53
CA SER A 293 -13.73 25.35 11.70
C SER A 293 -12.51 25.58 12.56
N THR A 294 -12.44 26.74 13.24
CA THR A 294 -11.39 27.01 14.22
C THR A 294 -11.48 26.03 15.39
N THR A 295 -10.34 25.38 15.73
CA THR A 295 -10.27 24.48 16.87
C THR A 295 -10.03 25.26 18.16
N ALA A 296 -10.53 24.74 19.28
CA ALA A 296 -10.13 25.24 20.59
C ALA A 296 -8.68 24.85 20.90
N ALA A 297 -8.04 25.61 21.82
CA ALA A 297 -6.77 25.19 22.40
C ALA A 297 -6.94 23.84 23.10
N THR A 298 -5.97 22.95 22.92
CA THR A 298 -6.06 21.57 23.41
C THR A 298 -4.71 21.04 23.91
N ARG A 299 -4.74 19.85 24.50
CA ARG A 299 -3.54 19.10 24.89
C ARG A 299 -3.31 17.95 23.95
N MET A 300 -2.05 17.80 23.55
CA MET A 300 -1.54 16.63 22.84
C MET A 300 -0.77 15.74 23.78
N GLN A 301 -0.67 14.48 23.42
CA GLN A 301 0.08 13.47 24.14
C GLN A 301 1.11 12.84 23.22
N SER A 302 2.30 12.59 23.74
CA SER A 302 3.29 11.78 23.07
C SER A 302 3.81 10.68 24.00
N PHE A 303 4.15 9.56 23.41
CA PHE A 303 4.69 8.41 24.14
C PHE A 303 5.65 7.66 23.20
N THR A 304 6.79 7.26 23.74
CA THR A 304 7.71 6.36 23.02
C THR A 304 7.71 5.02 23.72
N GLY A 305 7.25 4.00 23.02
CA GLY A 305 7.14 2.64 23.51
C GLY A 305 7.71 1.63 22.53
N GLY A 306 8.08 0.48 23.03
CA GLY A 306 8.63 -0.63 22.27
C GLY A 306 9.48 -1.52 23.16
N SER A 307 9.99 -2.64 22.65
CA SER A 307 10.85 -3.54 23.41
C SER A 307 12.09 -2.78 23.92
N GLY A 308 12.22 -2.66 25.22
CA GLY A 308 13.33 -1.96 25.88
C GLY A 308 13.14 -0.45 26.05
N PHE A 309 12.05 0.14 25.59
CA PHE A 309 11.67 1.51 25.90
C PHE A 309 10.62 1.53 27.01
N SER A 310 10.95 2.20 28.12
CA SER A 310 9.98 2.53 29.15
C SER A 310 9.70 4.02 29.08
N GLY A 311 8.74 4.41 28.26
CA GLY A 311 8.32 5.80 28.17
C GLY A 311 7.11 6.08 29.05
N SER A 312 6.98 7.32 29.48
CA SER A 312 5.74 7.86 30.07
C SER A 312 5.10 8.81 29.07
N TRP A 313 3.77 8.91 29.10
CA TRP A 313 3.04 9.90 28.34
C TRP A 313 3.48 11.30 28.74
N GLN A 314 3.87 12.09 27.74
CA GLN A 314 4.17 13.51 27.87
C GLN A 314 3.01 14.32 27.31
N TYR A 315 2.74 15.47 27.92
CA TYR A 315 1.64 16.35 27.54
C TYR A 315 2.20 17.70 27.14
N TRP A 316 1.64 18.25 26.08
CA TRP A 316 2.03 19.56 25.58
C TRP A 316 0.80 20.29 25.00
N SER A 317 0.87 21.62 24.99
CA SER A 317 -0.26 22.46 24.59
C SER A 317 -0.21 22.78 23.10
N VAL A 318 -1.36 22.72 22.45
CA VAL A 318 -1.58 23.20 21.09
C VAL A 318 -2.54 24.38 21.18
N PRO A 319 -2.20 25.55 20.60
CA PRO A 319 -3.09 26.71 20.61
C PRO A 319 -4.33 26.46 19.78
N SER A 320 -5.30 27.38 19.85
CA SER A 320 -6.39 27.44 18.90
C SER A 320 -5.86 27.64 17.49
N LEU A 321 -6.33 26.84 16.53
CA LEU A 321 -5.89 26.87 15.13
C LEU A 321 -7.09 27.16 14.21
N ALA A 322 -6.97 28.17 13.37
CA ALA A 322 -7.91 28.42 12.28
C ALA A 322 -7.85 27.28 11.24
N PRO A 323 -8.87 27.12 10.38
CA PRO A 323 -8.84 26.15 9.27
C PRO A 323 -7.57 26.27 8.44
N GLY A 324 -6.87 25.14 8.22
CA GLY A 324 -5.61 25.07 7.50
C GLY A 324 -4.37 25.59 8.25
N ALA A 325 -4.55 26.19 9.43
CA ALA A 325 -3.42 26.67 10.24
C ALA A 325 -2.67 25.52 10.90
N SER A 326 -1.36 25.73 11.10
CA SER A 326 -0.49 24.75 11.73
C SER A 326 0.24 25.31 12.95
N PHE A 327 0.54 24.43 13.89
CA PHE A 327 1.39 24.66 15.05
C PHE A 327 2.55 23.69 15.02
N SER A 328 3.77 24.19 15.12
CA SER A 328 4.98 23.36 15.15
C SER A 328 5.61 23.36 16.53
N THR A 329 6.07 22.21 16.95
CA THR A 329 6.80 22.00 18.20
C THR A 329 7.89 20.96 18.00
N SER A 330 8.67 20.71 19.05
CA SER A 330 9.74 19.72 19.02
C SER A 330 9.63 18.84 20.26
N LEU A 331 9.60 17.52 20.03
CA LEU A 331 9.54 16.52 21.10
C LEU A 331 10.93 15.95 21.38
N PRO A 332 11.41 15.99 22.64
CA PRO A 332 12.65 15.32 22.99
C PRO A 332 12.45 13.80 22.99
N LEU A 333 13.32 13.08 22.32
CA LEU A 333 13.40 11.63 22.30
C LEU A 333 14.75 11.21 22.90
N ALA A 334 14.72 10.73 24.13
CA ALA A 334 15.91 10.27 24.83
C ALA A 334 16.05 8.74 24.67
N VAL A 335 17.23 8.29 24.25
CA VAL A 335 17.57 6.87 24.12
C VAL A 335 18.70 6.54 25.08
N ALA A 336 18.48 5.58 25.96
CA ALA A 336 19.50 5.13 26.90
C ALA A 336 20.72 4.54 26.17
N SER A 337 21.91 4.75 26.73
CA SER A 337 23.14 4.16 26.18
C SER A 337 23.17 2.64 26.22
N THR A 338 22.40 2.06 27.13
CA THR A 338 22.24 0.60 27.30
C THR A 338 21.14 0.00 26.43
N GLN A 339 20.42 0.84 25.67
CA GLN A 339 19.34 0.36 24.81
C GLN A 339 19.88 -0.59 23.75
N SER A 340 19.26 -1.75 23.59
CA SER A 340 19.57 -2.66 22.49
C SER A 340 19.14 -2.04 21.14
N THR A 341 19.77 -2.49 20.06
CA THR A 341 19.28 -2.17 18.71
C THR A 341 17.87 -2.71 18.58
N SER A 342 16.90 -1.84 18.39
CA SER A 342 15.49 -2.19 18.34
C SER A 342 14.70 -1.10 17.62
N THR A 343 13.48 -1.44 17.25
CA THR A 343 12.51 -0.47 16.75
C THR A 343 11.57 -0.08 17.88
N ALA A 344 11.38 1.21 18.08
CA ALA A 344 10.40 1.79 18.97
C ALA A 344 9.30 2.48 18.17
N LEU A 345 8.13 2.65 18.77
CA LEU A 345 7.05 3.46 18.22
C LEU A 345 6.93 4.76 19.02
N LEU A 346 7.05 5.89 18.33
CA LEU A 346 6.65 7.19 18.86
C LEU A 346 5.18 7.39 18.55
N HIS A 347 4.35 7.44 19.59
CA HIS A 347 2.94 7.75 19.49
C HIS A 347 2.71 9.24 19.68
N ILE A 348 1.89 9.82 18.83
CA ILE A 348 1.42 11.20 18.96
C ILE A 348 -0.10 11.18 18.91
N ARG A 349 -0.74 11.49 20.02
CA ARG A 349 -2.20 11.52 20.13
C ARG A 349 -2.74 12.93 20.02
N THR A 350 -3.64 13.10 19.07
CA THR A 350 -4.38 14.34 18.81
C THR A 350 -5.88 14.07 19.04
N GLY A 351 -6.32 14.08 20.29
CA GLY A 351 -7.67 13.68 20.62
C GLY A 351 -7.85 12.17 20.52
N LEU A 352 -8.68 11.70 19.59
CA LEU A 352 -8.93 10.26 19.38
C LEU A 352 -7.95 9.62 18.38
N SER A 353 -7.21 10.39 17.61
CA SER A 353 -6.24 9.83 16.68
C SER A 353 -4.90 9.52 17.37
N ASP A 354 -4.31 8.40 17.01
CA ASP A 354 -3.02 7.94 17.49
C ASP A 354 -2.11 7.70 16.28
N THR A 355 -1.33 8.71 15.91
CA THR A 355 -0.32 8.58 14.85
C THR A 355 0.92 7.93 15.40
N ARG A 356 1.31 6.82 14.85
CA ARG A 356 2.46 6.02 15.28
C ARG A 356 3.64 6.19 14.34
N TRP A 357 4.82 6.19 14.89
CA TRP A 357 6.07 6.46 14.20
C TRP A 357 7.14 5.44 14.55
N ALA A 358 7.75 4.82 13.55
CA ALA A 358 8.91 3.96 13.81
C ALA A 358 10.16 4.80 14.08
N VAL A 359 10.90 4.41 15.11
CA VAL A 359 12.20 4.95 15.46
C VAL A 359 13.18 3.80 15.63
N VAL A 360 14.22 3.77 14.82
CA VAL A 360 15.23 2.72 14.86
C VAL A 360 16.40 3.17 15.71
N VAL A 361 16.68 2.41 16.76
CA VAL A 361 17.84 2.65 17.65
C VAL A 361 19.05 1.94 17.09
N LYS A 362 20.15 2.67 16.90
CA LYS A 362 21.44 2.12 16.47
C LYS A 362 22.56 2.44 17.43
#